data_2c0ea374304ff4be8eb2bc84b63cead8
#
_entry.id   2c0ea374304ff4be8eb2bc84b63cead8
#
_cell.length_a   1.000
_cell.length_b   1.000
_cell.length_c   1.000
_cell.angle_alpha   90.00
_cell.angle_beta   90.00
_cell.angle_gamma   90.00
#
_symmetry.space_group_name_H-M   'P 1'
#
loop_
_entity.id
_entity.type
_entity.pdbx_description
1 polymer ?
#
loop_
_entity_poly.entity_id
_entity_poly.type
_entity_poly.pdbx_seq_one_letter_code
_entity_poly.pdbx_strand_id
1 'polypeptide(L)'
;MASVEKSMYDQRLGLPTHAEFRIKWGAMQISARNMSYRAVAGTISDKLERLGSGGISFSQLHKRVASLKVHRGVTDVTDARVMAFGSGSVEPRPHAITVAVDSTGMSPDRPSGWKVYHWNQRYVRGWYKLHAAVNVDTNEILAYVVTDPFYGDSNAFCRLVDQVLEDGHTVSKILADAAYDNKDHWNRMKERGIEFIANIRGSLDPMRRSSGCGKFKGCSVRGKHVLRILEVGREQWKEEVGYGTRWKVESTFSDMKRMFRDTIRARGPDRVADMIKWIIDAHNLYKSIRASL
;
A
#
# COMPACT_ATOMS: atom_id res chain seq x y z
N MET A 1 14.59 -16.23 26.70
CA MET A 1 14.63 -16.27 25.25
C MET A 1 14.60 -17.67 24.63
N ALA A 2 15.16 -18.69 25.30
CA ALA A 2 15.17 -20.07 24.79
C ALA A 2 13.79 -20.79 24.76
N SER A 3 12.77 -20.34 25.50
CA SER A 3 11.45 -20.98 25.54
C SER A 3 10.53 -20.62 24.39
N VAL A 4 10.71 -19.45 23.77
CA VAL A 4 9.90 -18.99 22.62
C VAL A 4 10.35 -19.68 21.32
N GLU A 5 11.60 -20.08 21.22
CA GLU A 5 12.12 -20.77 20.05
C GLU A 5 11.66 -22.23 19.94
N LYS A 6 11.26 -22.85 21.06
CA LYS A 6 10.86 -24.27 21.08
C LYS A 6 9.42 -24.53 20.64
N SER A 7 8.56 -23.52 20.58
CA SER A 7 7.12 -23.69 20.30
C SER A 7 6.75 -23.73 18.81
N MET A 8 7.71 -23.54 17.91
CA MET A 8 7.44 -23.42 16.48
C MET A 8 7.94 -24.61 15.66
N TYR A 9 7.72 -25.81 16.14
CA TYR A 9 7.91 -27.02 15.34
C TYR A 9 6.72 -27.24 14.43
N ASP A 10 6.94 -27.17 13.12
CA ASP A 10 5.97 -27.70 12.19
C ASP A 10 6.12 -29.21 12.13
N GLN A 11 5.43 -29.89 13.05
CA GLN A 11 5.46 -31.36 13.18
C GLN A 11 5.00 -32.09 11.89
N ARG A 12 4.33 -31.40 10.96
CA ARG A 12 3.82 -32.00 9.73
C ARG A 12 4.89 -32.23 8.67
N LEU A 13 6.02 -31.52 8.75
CA LEU A 13 7.05 -31.58 7.71
C LEU A 13 8.40 -32.13 8.19
N GLY A 14 8.56 -32.48 9.47
CA GLY A 14 9.81 -33.01 10.03
C GLY A 14 11.01 -32.07 9.89
N LEU A 15 10.79 -30.77 9.72
CA LEU A 15 11.81 -29.80 9.45
C LEU A 15 12.15 -29.03 10.73
N PRO A 16 13.46 -28.78 11.02
CA PRO A 16 13.83 -27.94 12.16
C PRO A 16 13.23 -26.55 12.05
N THR A 17 12.74 -26.04 13.15
CA THR A 17 12.10 -24.71 13.24
C THR A 17 13.13 -23.61 13.10
N HIS A 18 13.06 -22.93 11.98
CA HIS A 18 13.64 -21.59 11.92
C HIS A 18 12.59 -20.62 12.45
N ALA A 19 12.98 -19.76 13.40
CA ALA A 19 12.07 -18.76 13.94
C ALA A 19 11.43 -17.95 12.79
N GLU A 20 10.14 -17.73 12.88
CA GLU A 20 9.34 -17.09 11.80
C GLU A 20 9.93 -15.74 11.37
N PHE A 21 10.49 -14.99 12.31
CA PHE A 21 11.14 -13.70 12.01
C PHE A 21 12.31 -13.85 11.03
N ARG A 22 13.09 -14.96 11.08
CA ARG A 22 14.22 -15.21 10.17
C ARG A 22 13.73 -15.48 8.77
N ILE A 23 12.60 -16.18 8.64
CA ILE A 23 11.97 -16.45 7.35
C ILE A 23 11.38 -15.16 6.77
N LYS A 24 10.70 -14.35 7.59
CA LYS A 24 10.20 -13.02 7.20
C LYS A 24 11.34 -12.09 6.78
N TRP A 25 12.44 -12.06 7.57
CA TRP A 25 13.63 -11.31 7.20
C TRP A 25 14.21 -11.78 5.85
N GLY A 26 14.28 -13.10 5.64
CA GLY A 26 14.71 -13.68 4.36
C GLY A 26 13.81 -13.26 3.21
N ALA A 27 12.49 -13.28 3.38
CA ALA A 27 11.52 -12.83 2.38
C ALA A 27 11.73 -11.35 2.04
N MET A 28 11.97 -10.50 3.04
CA MET A 28 12.30 -9.07 2.84
C MET A 28 13.61 -8.88 2.06
N GLN A 29 14.68 -9.65 2.35
CA GLN A 29 15.94 -9.57 1.60
C GLN A 29 15.77 -9.98 0.14
N ILE A 30 15.00 -11.05 -0.11
CA ILE A 30 14.70 -11.52 -1.46
C ILE A 30 13.91 -10.45 -2.22
N SER A 31 12.90 -9.87 -1.61
CA SER A 31 11.98 -8.92 -2.25
C SER A 31 12.59 -7.52 -2.36
N ALA A 32 13.09 -6.98 -1.26
CA ALA A 32 13.56 -5.60 -1.20
C ALA A 32 14.97 -5.41 -1.79
N ARG A 33 15.86 -6.38 -1.62
CA ARG A 33 17.23 -6.32 -2.15
C ARG A 33 17.45 -7.14 -3.42
N ASN A 34 16.41 -7.82 -3.87
CA ASN A 34 16.48 -8.66 -5.06
C ASN A 34 17.52 -9.79 -4.95
N MET A 35 17.76 -10.27 -3.73
CA MET A 35 18.69 -11.35 -3.47
C MET A 35 18.11 -12.68 -3.93
N SER A 36 19.01 -13.59 -4.39
CA SER A 36 18.56 -14.95 -4.70
C SER A 36 18.26 -15.74 -3.41
N TYR A 37 17.34 -16.71 -3.49
CA TYR A 37 17.08 -17.63 -2.37
C TYR A 37 18.33 -18.32 -1.86
N ARG A 38 19.31 -18.62 -2.75
CA ARG A 38 20.58 -19.23 -2.37
C ARG A 38 21.46 -18.29 -1.55
N ALA A 39 21.56 -17.03 -1.96
CA ALA A 39 22.35 -16.03 -1.24
C ALA A 39 21.76 -15.77 0.15
N VAL A 40 20.43 -15.63 0.24
CA VAL A 40 19.75 -15.43 1.53
C VAL A 40 19.86 -16.66 2.42
N ALA A 41 19.68 -17.86 1.86
CA ALA A 41 19.86 -19.11 2.63
C ALA A 41 21.28 -19.23 3.20
N GLY A 42 22.32 -18.89 2.42
CA GLY A 42 23.71 -18.83 2.90
C GLY A 42 23.85 -17.85 4.06
N THR A 43 23.37 -16.62 3.92
CA THR A 43 23.46 -15.61 4.99
C THR A 43 22.73 -16.05 6.27
N ILE A 44 21.58 -16.71 6.16
CA ILE A 44 20.86 -17.26 7.31
C ILE A 44 21.66 -18.41 7.93
N SER A 45 22.20 -19.32 7.11
CA SER A 45 22.99 -20.47 7.57
C SER A 45 24.24 -20.04 8.33
N ASP A 46 25.02 -19.10 7.79
CA ASP A 46 26.20 -18.56 8.48
C ASP A 46 25.87 -18.01 9.86
N LYS A 47 24.74 -17.32 9.98
CA LYS A 47 24.29 -16.79 11.28
C LYS A 47 23.81 -17.89 12.22
N LEU A 48 23.14 -18.92 11.71
CA LEU A 48 22.65 -20.03 12.50
C LEU A 48 23.80 -20.90 13.00
N GLU A 49 24.79 -21.17 12.16
CA GLU A 49 25.99 -21.94 12.52
C GLU A 49 26.77 -21.25 13.66
N ARG A 50 26.91 -19.92 13.60
CA ARG A 50 27.52 -19.12 14.71
C ARG A 50 26.74 -19.22 16.02
N LEU A 51 25.45 -19.57 15.96
CA LEU A 51 24.59 -19.79 17.11
C LEU A 51 24.47 -21.28 17.51
N GLY A 52 25.27 -22.17 16.90
CA GLY A 52 25.22 -23.60 17.12
C GLY A 52 23.96 -24.30 16.59
N SER A 53 23.26 -23.67 15.63
CA SER A 53 22.06 -24.21 15.01
C SER A 53 22.35 -24.64 13.58
N GLY A 54 21.65 -25.67 13.08
CA GLY A 54 21.78 -26.13 11.70
C GLY A 54 21.33 -25.09 10.68
N GLY A 55 22.00 -25.05 9.51
CA GLY A 55 21.68 -24.14 8.42
C GLY A 55 20.35 -24.44 7.73
N ILE A 56 19.91 -23.55 6.85
CA ILE A 56 18.72 -23.71 6.02
C ILE A 56 19.08 -23.82 4.55
N SER A 57 18.58 -24.83 3.84
CA SER A 57 18.76 -24.91 2.39
C SER A 57 17.89 -23.89 1.65
N PHE A 58 18.30 -23.54 0.43
CA PHE A 58 17.49 -22.61 -0.38
C PHE A 58 16.09 -23.17 -0.69
N SER A 59 15.94 -24.49 -0.83
CA SER A 59 14.66 -25.15 -1.07
C SER A 59 13.75 -25.07 0.17
N GLN A 60 14.31 -25.23 1.36
CA GLN A 60 13.59 -25.07 2.62
C GLN A 60 13.17 -23.61 2.81
N LEU A 61 14.07 -22.66 2.58
CA LEU A 61 13.74 -21.23 2.63
C LEU A 61 12.62 -20.90 1.65
N HIS A 62 12.71 -21.35 0.39
CA HIS A 62 11.67 -21.12 -0.60
C HIS A 62 10.29 -21.67 -0.17
N LYS A 63 10.24 -22.93 0.31
CA LYS A 63 8.99 -23.53 0.79
C LYS A 63 8.41 -22.76 1.97
N ARG A 64 9.24 -22.34 2.93
CA ARG A 64 8.79 -21.62 4.11
C ARG A 64 8.35 -20.19 3.79
N VAL A 65 9.05 -19.47 2.91
CA VAL A 65 8.59 -18.17 2.43
C VAL A 65 7.27 -18.30 1.68
N ALA A 66 7.10 -19.36 0.89
CA ALA A 66 5.84 -19.62 0.18
C ALA A 66 4.70 -20.05 1.13
N SER A 67 5.01 -20.64 2.29
CA SER A 67 4.02 -21.05 3.29
C SER A 67 3.68 -19.93 4.29
N LEU A 68 4.47 -18.86 4.35
CA LEU A 68 4.05 -17.67 5.08
C LEU A 68 2.70 -17.26 4.49
N LYS A 69 1.65 -17.24 5.31
CA LYS A 69 0.32 -16.77 4.91
C LYS A 69 0.37 -15.26 4.68
N VAL A 70 1.12 -14.89 3.69
CA VAL A 70 1.17 -13.55 3.15
C VAL A 70 0.18 -13.59 2.01
N HIS A 71 -0.80 -12.80 2.12
CA HIS A 71 -1.83 -12.52 1.14
C HIS A 71 -1.90 -13.46 -0.08
N ARG A 72 -2.99 -14.17 -0.23
CA ARG A 72 -3.29 -14.90 -1.46
C ARG A 72 -4.01 -13.96 -2.42
N GLY A 73 -3.32 -13.61 -3.47
CA GLY A 73 -3.80 -13.33 -4.79
C GLY A 73 -4.72 -12.17 -5.05
N VAL A 74 -4.26 -11.30 -5.90
CA VAL A 74 -5.11 -10.48 -6.75
C VAL A 74 -5.32 -11.25 -8.06
N THR A 75 -6.12 -12.29 -8.04
CA THR A 75 -6.58 -12.98 -9.25
C THR A 75 -7.94 -12.46 -9.70
N ASP A 76 -8.70 -11.89 -8.78
CA ASP A 76 -9.96 -11.23 -9.07
C ASP A 76 -9.97 -9.83 -8.41
N VAL A 77 -10.35 -8.83 -9.19
CA VAL A 77 -10.45 -7.43 -8.75
C VAL A 77 -11.40 -7.30 -7.55
N THR A 78 -12.36 -8.22 -7.41
CA THR A 78 -13.30 -8.27 -6.29
C THR A 78 -12.68 -8.81 -5.01
N ASP A 79 -11.60 -9.60 -5.11
CA ASP A 79 -10.92 -10.24 -3.98
C ASP A 79 -9.63 -9.53 -3.54
N ALA A 80 -9.32 -8.37 -4.13
CA ALA A 80 -8.19 -7.55 -3.69
C ALA A 80 -8.36 -7.17 -2.23
N ARG A 81 -7.75 -7.94 -1.32
CA ARG A 81 -7.76 -7.65 0.10
C ARG A 81 -6.83 -6.50 0.38
N VAL A 82 -7.34 -5.54 1.12
CA VAL A 82 -6.51 -4.49 1.71
C VAL A 82 -5.69 -5.14 2.82
N MET A 83 -4.38 -4.91 2.78
CA MET A 83 -3.47 -5.41 3.81
C MET A 83 -3.01 -4.24 4.62
N ALA A 84 -3.29 -4.29 5.89
CA ALA A 84 -2.77 -3.37 6.87
C ALA A 84 -1.43 -3.85 7.43
N PHE A 85 -0.64 -2.90 7.85
CA PHE A 85 0.59 -3.18 8.58
C PHE A 85 0.32 -3.31 10.07
N GLY A 86 0.84 -4.43 10.63
CA GLY A 86 1.07 -4.56 12.06
C GLY A 86 -0.19 -4.64 12.89
N SER A 87 -0.78 -5.81 12.93
CA SER A 87 -1.63 -6.20 14.06
C SER A 87 -0.79 -6.56 15.30
N GLY A 88 0.12 -5.70 15.70
CA GLY A 88 0.42 -5.58 17.12
C GLY A 88 -0.74 -4.77 17.67
N SER A 89 -1.28 -5.15 18.84
CA SER A 89 -2.27 -4.38 19.57
C SER A 89 -1.86 -2.91 19.61
N VAL A 90 -2.40 -2.14 18.65
CA VAL A 90 -2.10 -0.72 18.57
C VAL A 90 -2.95 -0.09 19.66
N GLU A 91 -2.31 0.30 20.76
CA GLU A 91 -2.89 1.29 21.64
C GLU A 91 -3.41 2.44 20.78
N PRO A 92 -4.65 2.91 20.98
CA PRO A 92 -5.22 3.99 20.18
C PRO A 92 -4.24 5.15 20.18
N ARG A 93 -3.66 5.47 19.03
CA ARG A 93 -2.73 6.60 18.93
C ARG A 93 -3.52 7.88 19.22
N PRO A 94 -3.16 8.67 20.23
CA PRO A 94 -3.99 9.77 20.73
C PRO A 94 -4.13 10.93 19.75
N HIS A 95 -3.41 10.92 18.63
CA HIS A 95 -3.43 12.01 17.64
C HIS A 95 -4.06 11.57 16.32
N ALA A 96 -5.02 12.36 15.88
CA ALA A 96 -5.62 12.21 14.57
C ALA A 96 -4.60 12.54 13.47
N ILE A 97 -4.47 11.65 12.49
CA ILE A 97 -3.48 11.75 11.41
C ILE A 97 -4.08 12.29 10.11
N THR A 98 -3.22 12.85 9.27
CA THR A 98 -3.53 13.16 7.87
C THR A 98 -2.99 12.03 6.98
N VAL A 99 -3.84 11.53 6.10
CA VAL A 99 -3.52 10.45 5.16
C VAL A 99 -3.54 10.97 3.73
N ALA A 100 -2.52 10.65 2.95
CA ALA A 100 -2.51 10.88 1.50
C ALA A 100 -2.75 9.56 0.76
N VAL A 101 -3.63 9.59 -0.25
CA VAL A 101 -3.98 8.40 -1.06
C VAL A 101 -3.57 8.65 -2.50
N ASP A 102 -2.85 7.69 -3.08
CA ASP A 102 -2.46 7.71 -4.49
C ASP A 102 -2.11 6.31 -4.98
N SER A 103 -1.79 6.18 -6.27
CA SER A 103 -1.37 4.91 -6.88
C SER A 103 -0.06 5.04 -7.65
N THR A 104 0.65 3.92 -7.77
CA THR A 104 1.89 3.86 -8.54
C THR A 104 2.04 2.52 -9.26
N GLY A 105 2.75 2.52 -10.40
CA GLY A 105 3.02 1.31 -11.17
C GLY A 105 4.23 0.55 -10.64
N MET A 106 4.14 -0.79 -10.63
CA MET A 106 5.21 -1.73 -10.32
C MET A 106 5.38 -2.68 -11.50
N SER A 107 6.59 -2.80 -12.04
CA SER A 107 6.85 -3.57 -13.24
C SER A 107 7.41 -4.95 -12.93
N PRO A 108 6.94 -6.05 -13.56
CA PRO A 108 7.60 -7.33 -13.45
C PRO A 108 8.94 -7.31 -14.21
N ASP A 109 9.99 -7.90 -13.64
CA ASP A 109 11.35 -7.95 -14.21
C ASP A 109 11.39 -8.69 -15.56
N ARG A 110 10.59 -9.75 -15.66
CA ARG A 110 10.41 -10.48 -16.92
C ARG A 110 8.96 -10.36 -17.35
N PRO A 111 8.69 -9.73 -18.49
CA PRO A 111 7.38 -9.79 -19.11
C PRO A 111 7.16 -11.22 -19.59
N SER A 112 6.75 -12.11 -18.69
CA SER A 112 6.35 -13.47 -19.04
C SER A 112 5.05 -13.39 -19.83
N GLY A 113 5.12 -13.14 -21.13
CA GLY A 113 4.02 -13.30 -22.06
C GLY A 113 2.72 -12.53 -21.75
N TRP A 114 2.66 -11.87 -20.61
CA TRP A 114 1.47 -11.15 -20.14
C TRP A 114 1.41 -9.79 -20.86
N LYS A 115 0.83 -9.84 -22.04
CA LYS A 115 0.51 -8.64 -22.80
C LYS A 115 -0.90 -8.23 -22.42
N VAL A 116 -1.03 -7.08 -21.81
CA VAL A 116 -2.35 -6.51 -21.52
C VAL A 116 -2.87 -5.87 -22.80
N TYR A 117 -4.05 -6.29 -23.21
CA TYR A 117 -4.72 -5.71 -24.36
C TYR A 117 -5.21 -4.29 -24.01
N HIS A 118 -4.69 -3.31 -24.70
CA HIS A 118 -5.16 -1.94 -24.57
C HIS A 118 -6.30 -1.70 -25.58
N TRP A 119 -7.30 -0.92 -25.21
CA TRP A 119 -8.47 -0.60 -26.06
C TRP A 119 -8.15 -0.01 -27.44
N ASN A 120 -6.89 0.44 -27.66
CA ASN A 120 -6.36 0.82 -28.97
C ASN A 120 -5.72 -0.33 -29.76
N GLN A 121 -6.06 -1.57 -29.49
CA GLN A 121 -5.54 -2.78 -30.14
C GLN A 121 -3.99 -2.95 -30.04
N ARG A 122 -3.34 -2.26 -29.11
CA ARG A 122 -1.90 -2.43 -28.84
C ARG A 122 -1.70 -3.22 -27.58
N TYR A 123 -0.87 -4.26 -27.67
CA TYR A 123 -0.39 -4.96 -26.50
C TYR A 123 0.67 -4.14 -25.79
N VAL A 124 0.41 -3.73 -24.57
CA VAL A 124 1.39 -3.05 -23.71
C VAL A 124 1.96 -4.02 -22.71
N ARG A 125 3.19 -3.79 -22.31
CA ARG A 125 3.86 -4.53 -21.24
C ARG A 125 2.99 -4.47 -19.99
N GLY A 126 2.63 -5.63 -19.43
CA GLY A 126 1.86 -5.69 -18.18
C GLY A 126 2.65 -5.09 -17.03
N TRP A 127 1.98 -4.39 -16.15
CA TRP A 127 2.48 -3.87 -14.89
C TRP A 127 1.38 -4.02 -13.83
N TYR A 128 1.74 -3.92 -12.58
CA TYR A 128 0.78 -3.97 -11.48
C TYR A 128 0.60 -2.58 -10.90
N LYS A 129 -0.58 -2.28 -10.44
CA LYS A 129 -0.90 -1.01 -9.82
C LYS A 129 -0.96 -1.18 -8.31
N LEU A 130 -0.13 -0.42 -7.62
CA LEU A 130 -0.13 -0.33 -6.17
C LEU A 130 -0.89 0.94 -5.77
N HIS A 131 -2.02 0.78 -5.12
CA HIS A 131 -2.73 1.86 -4.46
C HIS A 131 -2.33 1.87 -3.00
N ALA A 132 -2.06 3.03 -2.41
CA ALA A 132 -1.64 3.11 -1.03
C ALA A 132 -2.23 4.31 -0.31
N ALA A 133 -2.43 4.14 0.99
CA ALA A 133 -2.74 5.17 1.96
C ALA A 133 -1.50 5.41 2.83
N VAL A 134 -0.98 6.61 2.82
CA VAL A 134 0.30 6.99 3.45
C VAL A 134 0.03 8.02 4.53
N ASN A 135 0.62 7.82 5.71
CA ASN A 135 0.65 8.83 6.76
C ASN A 135 1.57 9.99 6.31
N VAL A 136 1.01 11.19 6.23
CA VAL A 136 1.73 12.38 5.76
C VAL A 136 2.89 12.77 6.68
N ASP A 137 2.78 12.50 7.98
CA ASP A 137 3.78 12.90 8.95
C ASP A 137 4.97 11.95 9.01
N THR A 138 4.68 10.63 8.99
CA THR A 138 5.71 9.58 9.14
C THR A 138 6.21 9.02 7.81
N ASN A 139 5.47 9.25 6.71
CA ASN A 139 5.64 8.60 5.40
C ASN A 139 5.54 7.06 5.46
N GLU A 140 4.87 6.52 6.47
CA GLU A 140 4.51 5.10 6.53
C GLU A 140 3.34 4.79 5.61
N ILE A 141 3.40 3.66 4.93
CA ILE A 141 2.30 3.12 4.16
C ILE A 141 1.39 2.35 5.13
N LEU A 142 0.22 2.89 5.42
CA LEU A 142 -0.72 2.33 6.40
C LEU A 142 -1.57 1.20 5.80
N ALA A 143 -2.03 1.39 4.57
CA ALA A 143 -2.82 0.40 3.85
C ALA A 143 -2.45 0.40 2.37
N TYR A 144 -2.64 -0.74 1.70
CA TYR A 144 -2.39 -0.84 0.25
C TYR A 144 -3.24 -1.90 -0.41
N VAL A 145 -3.48 -1.71 -1.72
CA VAL A 145 -4.14 -2.68 -2.60
C VAL A 145 -3.30 -2.83 -3.86
N VAL A 146 -3.05 -4.07 -4.27
CA VAL A 146 -2.38 -4.38 -5.56
C VAL A 146 -3.43 -4.83 -6.55
N THR A 147 -3.46 -4.20 -7.71
CA THR A 147 -4.48 -4.47 -8.75
C THR A 147 -3.83 -4.59 -10.13
N ASP A 148 -4.66 -4.96 -11.11
CA ASP A 148 -4.29 -4.82 -12.51
C ASP A 148 -4.15 -3.33 -12.92
N PRO A 149 -3.50 -3.04 -14.06
CA PRO A 149 -3.24 -1.67 -14.50
C PRO A 149 -4.49 -0.84 -14.79
N PHE A 150 -5.61 -1.50 -15.11
CA PHE A 150 -6.85 -0.84 -15.55
C PHE A 150 -7.82 -0.59 -14.42
N TYR A 151 -7.53 -1.12 -13.24
CA TYR A 151 -8.36 -0.86 -12.06
C TYR A 151 -8.36 0.64 -11.73
N GLY A 152 -9.55 1.23 -11.67
CA GLY A 152 -9.70 2.66 -11.39
C GLY A 152 -9.27 3.03 -9.97
N ASP A 153 -8.48 4.09 -9.84
CA ASP A 153 -7.99 4.57 -8.54
C ASP A 153 -9.11 4.83 -7.54
N SER A 154 -10.20 5.43 -8.01
CA SER A 154 -11.39 5.71 -7.22
C SER A 154 -12.00 4.45 -6.57
N ASN A 155 -11.89 3.28 -7.21
CA ASN A 155 -12.46 2.04 -6.70
C ASN A 155 -11.68 1.47 -5.50
N ALA A 156 -10.38 1.74 -5.41
CA ALA A 156 -9.55 1.32 -4.29
C ALA A 156 -9.76 2.19 -3.03
N PHE A 157 -10.24 3.42 -3.19
CA PHE A 157 -10.27 4.44 -2.14
C PHE A 157 -10.95 3.98 -0.85
N CYS A 158 -12.20 3.52 -0.95
CA CYS A 158 -12.96 3.13 0.25
C CYS A 158 -12.28 1.99 1.01
N ARG A 159 -11.74 1.00 0.29
CA ARG A 159 -11.04 -0.13 0.89
C ARG A 159 -9.79 0.31 1.66
N LEU A 160 -9.00 1.22 1.08
CA LEU A 160 -7.82 1.78 1.74
C LEU A 160 -8.21 2.51 3.03
N VAL A 161 -9.23 3.35 2.98
CA VAL A 161 -9.69 4.11 4.16
C VAL A 161 -10.28 3.18 5.22
N ASP A 162 -11.12 2.21 4.82
CA ASP A 162 -11.71 1.26 5.74
C ASP A 162 -10.63 0.51 6.50
N GLN A 163 -9.59 0.05 5.81
CA GLN A 163 -8.50 -0.68 6.44
C GLN A 163 -7.69 0.20 7.41
N VAL A 164 -7.38 1.45 7.04
CA VAL A 164 -6.69 2.38 7.95
C VAL A 164 -7.47 2.58 9.26
N LEU A 165 -8.80 2.66 9.17
CA LEU A 165 -9.67 2.81 10.34
C LEU A 165 -9.78 1.50 11.15
N GLU A 166 -9.89 0.35 10.50
CA GLU A 166 -9.93 -0.97 11.13
C GLU A 166 -8.65 -1.29 11.89
N ASP A 167 -7.50 -0.75 11.44
CA ASP A 167 -6.22 -0.85 12.14
C ASP A 167 -6.08 0.10 13.33
N GLY A 168 -7.16 0.77 13.72
CA GLY A 168 -7.23 1.63 14.89
C GLY A 168 -6.64 3.03 14.71
N HIS A 169 -6.36 3.46 13.48
CA HIS A 169 -5.91 4.83 13.23
C HIS A 169 -7.07 5.81 13.28
N THR A 170 -6.89 6.91 14.00
CA THR A 170 -7.82 8.04 13.97
C THR A 170 -7.41 8.99 12.84
N VAL A 171 -8.25 9.10 11.80
CA VAL A 171 -7.97 9.93 10.63
C VAL A 171 -8.78 11.22 10.69
N SER A 172 -8.11 12.37 10.68
CA SER A 172 -8.76 13.68 10.62
C SER A 172 -8.97 14.17 9.20
N LYS A 173 -8.00 13.89 8.32
CA LYS A 173 -7.98 14.41 6.95
C LYS A 173 -7.45 13.39 5.96
N ILE A 174 -8.05 13.36 4.77
CA ILE A 174 -7.56 12.56 3.64
C ILE A 174 -7.32 13.47 2.44
N LEU A 175 -6.13 13.38 1.86
CA LEU A 175 -5.71 14.10 0.66
C LEU A 175 -5.59 13.13 -0.51
N ALA A 176 -6.17 13.48 -1.66
CA ALA A 176 -6.12 12.64 -2.84
C ALA A 176 -6.00 13.47 -4.13
N ASP A 177 -5.57 12.83 -5.21
CA ASP A 177 -5.51 13.49 -6.50
C ASP A 177 -6.90 13.66 -7.15
N ALA A 178 -6.93 14.23 -8.36
CA ALA A 178 -8.16 14.44 -9.08
C ALA A 178 -8.84 13.14 -9.57
N ALA A 179 -8.16 11.99 -9.57
CA ALA A 179 -8.76 10.70 -9.92
C ALA A 179 -9.79 10.25 -8.87
N TYR A 180 -9.60 10.71 -7.64
CA TYR A 180 -10.47 10.39 -6.50
C TYR A 180 -11.63 11.38 -6.32
N ASP A 181 -11.74 12.45 -7.13
CA ASP A 181 -12.84 13.44 -7.07
C ASP A 181 -14.17 12.81 -7.47
N ASN A 182 -14.75 12.06 -6.56
CA ASN A 182 -16.04 11.39 -6.70
C ASN A 182 -16.98 11.85 -5.59
N LYS A 183 -18.23 12.19 -5.97
CA LYS A 183 -19.26 12.68 -5.04
C LYS A 183 -19.49 11.73 -3.85
N ASP A 184 -19.45 10.42 -4.10
CA ASP A 184 -19.68 9.41 -3.06
C ASP A 184 -18.54 9.39 -2.04
N HIS A 185 -17.30 9.63 -2.45
CA HIS A 185 -16.17 9.76 -1.53
C HIS A 185 -16.34 10.96 -0.59
N TRP A 186 -16.71 12.12 -1.13
CA TRP A 186 -16.97 13.31 -0.34
C TRP A 186 -18.08 13.09 0.71
N ASN A 187 -19.17 12.44 0.31
CA ASN A 187 -20.28 12.16 1.21
C ASN A 187 -19.90 11.14 2.29
N ARG A 188 -19.26 10.04 1.90
CA ARG A 188 -18.84 8.99 2.83
C ARG A 188 -17.86 9.50 3.88
N MET A 189 -16.89 10.31 3.48
CA MET A 189 -15.93 10.87 4.42
C MET A 189 -16.59 11.87 5.35
N LYS A 190 -17.53 12.66 4.86
CA LYS A 190 -18.36 13.54 5.72
C LYS A 190 -19.14 12.75 6.78
N GLU A 191 -19.78 11.66 6.39
CA GLU A 191 -20.54 10.79 7.31
C GLU A 191 -19.64 10.21 8.42
N ARG A 192 -18.37 9.98 8.12
CA ARG A 192 -17.36 9.50 9.07
C ARG A 192 -16.67 10.61 9.88
N GLY A 193 -17.03 11.85 9.65
CA GLY A 193 -16.37 13.00 10.30
C GLY A 193 -14.94 13.26 9.82
N ILE A 194 -14.56 12.74 8.66
CA ILE A 194 -13.23 12.89 8.07
C ILE A 194 -13.26 13.99 7.02
N GLU A 195 -12.34 14.94 7.11
CA GLU A 195 -12.16 15.96 6.07
C GLU A 195 -11.52 15.31 4.83
N PHE A 196 -12.25 15.30 3.71
CA PHE A 196 -11.73 14.79 2.44
C PHE A 196 -11.45 15.92 1.48
N ILE A 197 -10.23 15.97 0.95
CA ILE A 197 -9.78 16.95 -0.03
C ILE A 197 -9.21 16.23 -1.25
N ALA A 198 -9.87 16.38 -2.37
CA ALA A 198 -9.36 15.95 -3.67
C ALA A 198 -9.22 17.14 -4.62
N ASN A 199 -8.25 17.10 -5.52
CA ASN A 199 -8.14 18.12 -6.56
C ASN A 199 -9.37 18.05 -7.46
N ILE A 200 -10.18 19.10 -7.45
CA ILE A 200 -11.50 19.10 -8.08
C ILE A 200 -11.39 19.07 -9.60
N ARG A 201 -12.00 18.07 -10.22
CA ARG A 201 -12.07 17.88 -11.68
C ARG A 201 -13.26 18.62 -12.30
N GLY A 202 -13.11 18.94 -13.59
CA GLY A 202 -14.18 19.40 -14.47
C GLY A 202 -14.60 20.83 -14.23
N SER A 203 -15.85 21.14 -14.60
CA SER A 203 -16.41 22.46 -14.49
C SER A 203 -16.51 22.91 -13.04
N LEU A 204 -16.02 24.12 -12.76
CA LEU A 204 -16.23 24.84 -11.51
C LEU A 204 -17.57 25.56 -11.47
N ASP A 205 -18.50 25.28 -12.38
CA ASP A 205 -19.84 25.84 -12.36
C ASP A 205 -20.63 25.30 -11.14
N PRO A 206 -20.88 26.11 -10.11
CA PRO A 206 -21.62 25.71 -8.93
C PRO A 206 -23.10 25.47 -9.20
N MET A 207 -23.62 26.05 -10.30
CA MET A 207 -25.04 25.98 -10.71
C MET A 207 -25.34 24.77 -11.62
N ARG A 208 -24.33 24.05 -12.09
CA ARG A 208 -24.52 22.89 -12.95
C ARG A 208 -25.30 21.80 -12.21
N ARG A 209 -26.53 21.53 -12.66
CA ARG A 209 -27.40 20.51 -12.08
C ARG A 209 -26.76 19.12 -12.21
N SER A 210 -26.76 18.35 -11.13
CA SER A 210 -26.48 16.92 -11.23
C SER A 210 -27.70 16.25 -11.87
N SER A 211 -27.48 15.47 -12.93
CA SER A 211 -28.51 14.63 -13.51
C SER A 211 -29.16 13.78 -12.39
N GLY A 212 -30.45 14.00 -12.12
CA GLY A 212 -31.24 13.18 -11.21
C GLY A 212 -31.56 13.73 -9.82
N CYS A 213 -30.98 14.84 -9.38
CA CYS A 213 -31.38 15.48 -8.12
C CYS A 213 -31.49 16.98 -8.29
N GLY A 214 -32.68 17.55 -8.08
CA GLY A 214 -32.99 18.99 -8.24
C GLY A 214 -32.29 19.91 -7.23
N LYS A 215 -31.28 19.44 -6.49
CA LYS A 215 -30.53 20.22 -5.51
C LYS A 215 -29.31 20.90 -6.13
N PHE A 216 -29.09 22.15 -5.79
CA PHE A 216 -27.90 22.89 -6.19
C PHE A 216 -26.63 22.24 -5.67
N LYS A 217 -25.60 22.12 -6.52
CA LYS A 217 -24.29 21.52 -6.17
C LYS A 217 -23.55 22.25 -5.04
N GLY A 218 -23.80 23.54 -4.86
CA GLY A 218 -23.24 24.34 -3.77
C GLY A 218 -23.59 23.88 -2.36
N CYS A 219 -24.68 23.10 -2.19
CA CYS A 219 -25.08 22.57 -0.89
C CYS A 219 -24.32 21.30 -0.48
N SER A 220 -23.61 20.64 -1.40
CA SER A 220 -22.76 19.48 -1.08
C SER A 220 -21.41 19.90 -0.49
N VAL A 221 -20.73 18.98 0.20
CA VAL A 221 -19.37 19.24 0.71
C VAL A 221 -18.44 19.66 -0.43
N ARG A 222 -18.42 18.89 -1.51
CA ARG A 222 -17.66 19.22 -2.71
C ARG A 222 -18.03 20.59 -3.29
N GLY A 223 -19.33 20.92 -3.29
CA GLY A 223 -19.83 22.19 -3.81
C GLY A 223 -19.32 23.40 -3.01
N LYS A 224 -19.15 23.27 -1.69
CA LYS A 224 -18.56 24.32 -0.85
C LYS A 224 -17.10 24.60 -1.26
N HIS A 225 -16.32 23.57 -1.54
CA HIS A 225 -14.94 23.74 -2.03
C HIS A 225 -14.92 24.36 -3.44
N VAL A 226 -15.86 24.01 -4.32
CA VAL A 226 -15.99 24.67 -5.64
C VAL A 226 -16.27 26.16 -5.47
N LEU A 227 -17.20 26.55 -4.62
CA LEU A 227 -17.50 27.96 -4.35
C LEU A 227 -16.27 28.67 -3.80
N ARG A 228 -15.55 28.06 -2.85
CA ARG A 228 -14.34 28.65 -2.28
C ARG A 228 -13.24 28.85 -3.33
N ILE A 229 -13.07 27.90 -4.25
CA ILE A 229 -12.12 28.03 -5.37
C ILE A 229 -12.51 29.21 -6.29
N LEU A 230 -13.79 29.46 -6.50
CA LEU A 230 -14.27 30.58 -7.30
C LEU A 230 -14.04 31.92 -6.62
N GLU A 231 -14.09 31.96 -5.30
CA GLU A 231 -13.85 33.17 -4.50
C GLU A 231 -12.37 33.57 -4.43
N VAL A 232 -11.49 32.60 -4.09
CA VAL A 232 -10.09 32.90 -3.75
C VAL A 232 -9.09 32.41 -4.80
N GLY A 233 -9.54 31.65 -5.77
CA GLY A 233 -8.67 30.97 -6.73
C GLY A 233 -8.16 29.61 -6.22
N ARG A 234 -7.69 28.79 -7.17
CA ARG A 234 -7.32 27.40 -6.89
C ARG A 234 -6.06 27.27 -6.00
N GLU A 235 -5.08 28.11 -6.20
CA GLU A 235 -3.81 28.01 -5.45
C GLU A 235 -4.00 28.43 -4.00
N GLN A 236 -4.70 29.54 -3.74
CA GLN A 236 -5.01 29.95 -2.38
C GLN A 236 -5.91 28.92 -1.66
N TRP A 237 -6.89 28.35 -2.35
CA TRP A 237 -7.70 27.24 -1.80
C TRP A 237 -6.84 26.05 -1.41
N LYS A 238 -5.85 25.65 -2.23
CA LYS A 238 -4.92 24.56 -1.89
C LYS A 238 -4.12 24.83 -0.63
N GLU A 239 -3.69 26.08 -0.43
CA GLU A 239 -2.99 26.50 0.79
C GLU A 239 -3.91 26.42 2.00
N GLU A 240 -5.12 26.95 1.90
CA GLU A 240 -6.12 26.95 2.98
C GLU A 240 -6.46 25.53 3.48
N VAL A 241 -6.61 24.58 2.56
CA VAL A 241 -6.95 23.20 2.91
C VAL A 241 -5.73 22.31 3.19
N GLY A 242 -4.51 22.87 3.11
CA GLY A 242 -3.27 22.12 3.32
C GLY A 242 -3.00 21.06 2.25
N TYR A 243 -3.52 21.23 1.03
CA TYR A 243 -3.39 20.27 -0.07
C TYR A 243 -1.93 20.03 -0.48
N GLY A 244 -1.07 21.01 -0.22
CA GLY A 244 0.36 20.94 -0.55
C GLY A 244 1.08 19.71 0.03
N THR A 245 0.61 19.17 1.16
CA THR A 245 1.23 17.99 1.77
C THR A 245 0.92 16.68 1.06
N ARG A 246 0.00 16.66 0.08
CA ARG A 246 -0.32 15.47 -0.72
C ARG A 246 0.90 14.87 -1.43
N TRP A 247 1.87 15.70 -1.83
CA TRP A 247 3.08 15.19 -2.51
C TRP A 247 3.87 14.16 -1.68
N LYS A 248 3.61 14.07 -0.38
CA LYS A 248 4.25 13.09 0.51
C LYS A 248 4.04 11.64 0.05
N VAL A 249 2.87 11.31 -0.52
CA VAL A 249 2.62 9.98 -1.06
C VAL A 249 3.51 9.71 -2.29
N GLU A 250 3.69 10.69 -3.16
CA GLU A 250 4.58 10.57 -4.33
C GLU A 250 6.04 10.42 -3.90
N SER A 251 6.46 11.20 -2.89
CA SER A 251 7.78 11.08 -2.28
C SER A 251 7.99 9.70 -1.66
N THR A 252 6.98 9.18 -0.96
CA THR A 252 7.02 7.83 -0.38
C THR A 252 7.20 6.75 -1.45
N PHE A 253 6.47 6.83 -2.56
CA PHE A 253 6.65 5.92 -3.69
C PHE A 253 8.03 6.05 -4.34
N SER A 254 8.53 7.27 -4.50
CA SER A 254 9.87 7.51 -5.04
C SER A 254 10.95 6.93 -4.13
N ASP A 255 10.85 7.14 -2.82
CA ASP A 255 11.76 6.57 -1.83
C ASP A 255 11.74 5.04 -1.84
N MET A 256 10.54 4.45 -1.83
CA MET A 256 10.36 3.00 -1.89
C MET A 256 11.01 2.42 -3.16
N LYS A 257 10.74 3.01 -4.34
CA LYS A 257 11.30 2.56 -5.62
C LYS A 257 12.81 2.76 -5.70
N ARG A 258 13.34 3.85 -5.15
CA ARG A 258 14.77 4.11 -5.11
C ARG A 258 15.51 3.11 -4.22
N MET A 259 14.94 2.76 -3.05
CA MET A 259 15.56 1.83 -2.11
C MET A 259 15.43 0.37 -2.56
N PHE A 260 14.28 -0.01 -3.11
CA PHE A 260 13.92 -1.40 -3.36
C PHE A 260 13.66 -1.72 -4.82
N ARG A 261 13.77 -0.72 -5.71
CA ARG A 261 13.43 -0.76 -7.14
C ARG A 261 11.93 -0.88 -7.40
N ASP A 262 11.54 -0.52 -8.61
CA ASP A 262 10.17 -0.66 -9.12
C ASP A 262 9.93 -1.99 -9.84
N THR A 263 10.98 -2.84 -9.90
CA THR A 263 10.99 -4.06 -10.68
C THR A 263 10.85 -5.29 -9.79
N ILE A 264 9.84 -6.10 -10.06
CA ILE A 264 9.46 -7.26 -9.25
C ILE A 264 9.83 -8.55 -9.95
N ARG A 265 10.65 -9.39 -9.31
CA ARG A 265 11.08 -10.71 -9.84
C ARG A 265 10.14 -11.85 -9.48
N ALA A 266 8.85 -11.60 -9.43
CA ALA A 266 7.86 -12.64 -9.19
C ALA A 266 7.10 -13.00 -10.48
N ARG A 267 6.61 -14.22 -10.55
CA ARG A 267 5.72 -14.67 -11.62
C ARG A 267 4.34 -14.95 -11.01
N GLY A 268 3.33 -14.42 -11.66
CA GLY A 268 1.94 -14.54 -11.23
C GLY A 268 1.54 -13.48 -10.19
N PRO A 269 0.26 -13.09 -10.20
CA PRO A 269 -0.25 -11.98 -9.40
C PRO A 269 -0.05 -12.16 -7.90
N ASP A 270 -0.27 -13.37 -7.37
CA ASP A 270 -0.14 -13.68 -5.94
C ASP A 270 1.28 -13.40 -5.42
N ARG A 271 2.28 -13.92 -6.15
CA ARG A 271 3.69 -13.73 -5.75
C ARG A 271 4.15 -12.29 -5.94
N VAL A 272 3.57 -11.58 -6.89
CA VAL A 272 3.83 -10.15 -7.06
C VAL A 272 3.27 -9.38 -5.87
N ALA A 273 2.05 -9.66 -5.45
CA ALA A 273 1.44 -9.04 -4.28
C ALA A 273 2.25 -9.32 -3.00
N ASP A 274 2.72 -10.57 -2.81
CA ASP A 274 3.59 -10.95 -1.70
C ASP A 274 4.91 -10.17 -1.70
N MET A 275 5.55 -10.02 -2.87
CA MET A 275 6.79 -9.24 -2.98
C MET A 275 6.57 -7.77 -2.69
N ILE A 276 5.49 -7.18 -3.19
CA ILE A 276 5.13 -5.79 -2.91
C ILE A 276 4.93 -5.62 -1.40
N LYS A 277 4.23 -6.53 -0.75
CA LYS A 277 4.08 -6.52 0.71
C LYS A 277 5.43 -6.44 1.41
N TRP A 278 6.36 -7.33 1.08
CA TRP A 278 7.67 -7.35 1.73
C TRP A 278 8.49 -6.08 1.46
N ILE A 279 8.32 -5.47 0.29
CA ILE A 279 8.93 -4.17 -0.03
C ILE A 279 8.35 -3.07 0.87
N ILE A 280 7.03 -3.06 1.06
CA ILE A 280 6.35 -2.09 1.92
C ILE A 280 6.74 -2.30 3.39
N ASP A 281 6.77 -3.56 3.87
CA ASP A 281 7.22 -3.89 5.23
C ASP A 281 8.66 -3.39 5.48
N ALA A 282 9.55 -3.61 4.52
CA ALA A 282 10.93 -3.13 4.60
C ALA A 282 11.01 -1.60 4.59
N HIS A 283 10.19 -0.93 3.79
CA HIS A 283 10.12 0.53 3.75
C HIS A 283 9.64 1.09 5.10
N ASN A 284 8.56 0.57 5.64
CA ASN A 284 8.01 1.04 6.92
C ASN A 284 8.98 0.79 8.08
N LEU A 285 9.63 -0.37 8.10
CA LEU A 285 10.68 -0.66 9.08
C LEU A 285 11.84 0.34 8.98
N TYR A 286 12.28 0.68 7.77
CA TYR A 286 13.31 1.69 7.57
C TYR A 286 12.87 3.06 8.09
N LYS A 287 11.62 3.48 7.83
CA LYS A 287 11.09 4.75 8.32
C LYS A 287 11.00 4.77 9.85
N SER A 288 10.54 3.69 10.49
CA SER A 288 10.45 3.61 11.95
C SER A 288 11.84 3.69 12.63
N ILE A 289 12.84 2.99 12.09
CA ILE A 289 14.21 3.06 12.62
C ILE A 289 14.75 4.49 12.50
N ARG A 290 14.55 5.13 11.35
CA ARG A 290 15.04 6.49 11.14
C ARG A 290 14.33 7.53 12.03
N ALA A 291 13.09 7.32 12.38
CA ALA A 291 12.35 8.20 13.28
C ALA A 291 12.77 8.05 14.76
N SER A 292 13.45 6.93 15.11
CA SER A 292 13.94 6.64 16.46
C SER A 292 15.40 7.06 16.69
N LEU A 293 16.08 7.54 15.66
CA LEU A 293 17.44 8.11 15.71
C LEU A 293 17.41 9.62 15.81
#